data_f663c88650ce0df81c8b89746eda853a
#
_entry.id   f663c88650ce0df81c8b89746eda853a
#
_cell.length_a   1.000
_cell.length_b   1.000
_cell.length_c   1.000
_cell.angle_alpha   90.00
_cell.angle_beta   90.00
_cell.angle_gamma   90.00
#
_symmetry.space_group_name_H-M   'P 1'
#
loop_
_entity.id
_entity.type
_entity.pdbx_description
1 polymer ?
#
loop_
_entity_poly.entity_id
_entity_poly.type
_entity_poly.pdbx_seq_one_letter_code
_entity_poly.pdbx_strand_id
1 'polypeptide(L)'
;MAKPKSSLRRKFKGGAFMEQELAYSFHLGSDKNKSKLAKKVAKGNVSGTTSLSNNAIQNAKDLSDVNKHNLRDYDNQRELIRTIYGTNDIVNDVKQVYLDEFEEARLEYNNNQTREDRKIEDYFKKVCESQNDIACEIIIELGDMDFWNDKDERYRFKMIDVYNEQVKSLIKIVPTFKIANATIHFDEVSPHMHIV
;
A
#
# COMPACT_ATOMS: atom_id res chain seq x y z
N MET A 1 28.45 14.19 -8.61
CA MET A 1 27.11 13.77 -9.05
C MET A 1 26.12 14.86 -8.67
N ALA A 2 25.54 15.51 -9.69
CA ALA A 2 24.65 16.66 -9.49
C ALA A 2 23.25 16.18 -9.05
N LYS A 3 22.69 16.84 -8.02
CA LYS A 3 21.30 16.64 -7.56
C LYS A 3 20.35 17.11 -8.67
N PRO A 4 19.25 16.40 -8.95
CA PRO A 4 18.24 16.92 -9.85
C PRO A 4 17.62 18.18 -9.23
N LYS A 5 17.59 19.24 -9.99
CA LYS A 5 16.99 20.51 -9.60
C LYS A 5 15.47 20.38 -9.63
N SER A 6 14.86 20.77 -8.52
CA SER A 6 13.43 20.91 -8.33
C SER A 6 12.75 21.70 -9.45
N SER A 7 11.53 21.26 -9.79
CA SER A 7 10.56 21.82 -10.70
C SER A 7 10.66 23.33 -10.95
N LEU A 8 10.83 23.67 -12.22
CA LEU A 8 10.66 25.01 -12.76
C LEU A 8 9.17 25.40 -12.71
N ARG A 9 8.79 26.21 -11.73
CA ARG A 9 7.52 26.94 -11.77
C ARG A 9 7.54 27.94 -12.93
N ARG A 10 6.94 27.58 -14.06
CA ARG A 10 6.64 28.54 -15.13
C ARG A 10 5.35 29.28 -14.76
N LYS A 11 5.47 30.57 -14.41
CA LYS A 11 4.34 31.48 -14.40
C LYS A 11 3.94 31.80 -15.83
N PHE A 12 2.83 31.26 -16.31
CA PHE A 12 2.22 31.72 -17.55
C PHE A 12 1.25 32.87 -17.25
N LYS A 13 1.50 34.04 -17.85
CA LYS A 13 0.54 35.12 -17.98
C LYS A 13 -0.28 34.89 -19.25
N GLY A 14 -1.59 34.72 -19.11
CA GLY A 14 -2.53 34.61 -20.22
C GLY A 14 -3.45 33.40 -20.05
N GLY A 15 -4.75 33.62 -20.03
CA GLY A 15 -5.81 32.68 -19.66
C GLY A 15 -5.82 31.38 -20.49
N ALA A 16 -4.99 30.45 -20.08
CA ALA A 16 -5.02 29.07 -20.50
C ALA A 16 -5.34 28.23 -19.26
N PHE A 17 -6.12 27.22 -19.43
CA PHE A 17 -6.35 26.15 -18.44
C PHE A 17 -5.00 25.81 -17.81
N MET A 18 -4.85 26.10 -16.51
CA MET A 18 -3.71 25.61 -15.76
C MET A 18 -3.90 24.10 -15.62
N GLU A 19 -3.08 23.32 -16.32
CA GLU A 19 -2.91 21.92 -15.95
C GLU A 19 -2.37 21.92 -14.52
N GLN A 20 -3.22 21.47 -13.60
CA GLN A 20 -2.87 21.30 -12.21
C GLN A 20 -1.96 20.06 -12.13
N GLU A 21 -0.69 20.25 -11.77
CA GLU A 21 0.23 19.13 -11.58
C GLU A 21 -0.26 18.30 -10.39
N LEU A 22 -0.50 17.01 -10.63
CA LEU A 22 -0.81 16.04 -9.58
C LEU A 22 0.45 15.82 -8.71
N ALA A 23 0.32 16.10 -7.43
CA ALA A 23 1.31 15.67 -6.45
C ALA A 23 1.26 14.14 -6.33
N TYR A 24 2.41 13.51 -6.20
CA TYR A 24 2.55 12.05 -6.08
C TYR A 24 3.23 11.71 -4.77
N SER A 25 2.62 10.81 -4.02
CA SER A 25 3.15 10.29 -2.78
C SER A 25 3.13 8.77 -2.79
N PHE A 26 4.25 8.16 -2.48
CA PHE A 26 4.43 6.72 -2.42
C PHE A 26 5.02 6.33 -1.07
N HIS A 27 4.28 5.52 -0.32
CA HIS A 27 4.64 5.12 1.03
C HIS A 27 4.97 3.64 1.08
N LEU A 28 6.19 3.32 1.45
CA LEU A 28 6.63 1.95 1.71
C LEU A 28 6.73 1.71 3.20
N GLY A 29 6.24 0.57 3.63
CA GLY A 29 6.46 0.06 4.97
C GLY A 29 7.94 0.03 5.32
N SER A 30 8.32 0.37 6.53
CA SER A 30 9.71 0.40 6.96
C SER A 30 9.94 -0.07 8.38
N ASP A 31 11.14 -0.41 8.62
CA ASP A 31 11.72 -0.67 9.92
C ASP A 31 11.62 0.58 10.87
N LYS A 32 11.35 0.35 12.16
CA LYS A 32 11.16 1.39 13.19
C LYS A 32 12.30 2.43 13.28
N ASN A 33 13.50 2.08 12.80
CA ASN A 33 14.65 2.98 12.81
C ASN A 33 14.68 3.94 11.61
N LYS A 34 14.08 3.57 10.49
CA LYS A 34 13.97 4.43 9.31
C LYS A 34 12.88 5.49 9.48
N SER A 35 11.87 5.24 10.31
CA SER A 35 10.80 6.21 10.57
C SER A 35 11.29 7.51 11.20
N LYS A 36 12.38 7.47 12.01
CA LYS A 36 13.01 8.67 12.58
C LYS A 36 13.72 9.51 11.51
N LEU A 37 14.33 8.84 10.52
CA LEU A 37 14.99 9.51 9.40
C LEU A 37 13.97 10.09 8.43
N ALA A 38 12.90 9.35 8.13
CA ALA A 38 11.80 9.82 7.29
C ALA A 38 11.08 11.03 7.89
N LYS A 39 10.78 11.02 9.19
CA LYS A 39 10.24 12.18 9.92
C LYS A 39 11.18 13.39 9.91
N LYS A 40 12.47 13.17 9.86
CA LYS A 40 13.47 14.25 9.79
C LYS A 40 13.55 14.84 8.38
N VAL A 41 13.41 14.01 7.35
CA VAL A 41 13.37 14.43 5.95
C VAL A 41 12.05 15.17 5.64
N ALA A 42 10.92 14.68 6.13
CA ALA A 42 9.61 15.31 5.97
C ALA A 42 9.51 16.69 6.62
N LYS A 43 10.20 16.92 7.73
CA LYS A 43 10.27 18.27 8.37
C LYS A 43 11.07 19.30 7.57
N GLY A 44 11.86 18.88 6.58
CA GLY A 44 12.67 19.77 5.74
C GLY A 44 12.04 20.11 4.38
N ASN A 45 10.97 19.44 3.99
CA ASN A 45 10.31 19.65 2.69
C ASN A 45 8.98 20.38 2.86
N VAL A 46 9.03 21.64 2.59
CA VAL A 46 7.89 22.55 2.61
C VAL A 46 7.28 22.58 1.21
N SER A 47 6.54 21.64 0.80
CA SER A 47 5.56 21.61 -0.28
C SER A 47 5.61 20.34 -1.12
N GLY A 48 4.51 19.65 -1.22
CA GLY A 48 4.34 18.42 -2.00
C GLY A 48 5.03 17.25 -1.29
N THR A 49 4.50 16.83 -0.20
CA THR A 49 5.08 15.84 0.71
C THR A 49 5.07 14.46 0.11
N THR A 50 6.24 13.97 -0.20
CA THR A 50 6.46 12.53 -0.21
C THR A 50 6.64 12.09 1.24
N SER A 51 5.64 11.54 1.87
CA SER A 51 5.79 10.91 3.17
C SER A 51 5.97 9.41 2.98
N LEU A 52 7.10 8.90 3.44
CA LEU A 52 7.33 7.46 3.54
C LEU A 52 6.76 7.03 4.90
N SER A 53 5.63 6.38 4.91
CA SER A 53 5.12 5.73 6.11
C SER A 53 5.51 4.26 6.12
N ASN A 54 5.80 3.78 7.29
CA ASN A 54 6.24 2.43 7.55
C ASN A 54 5.06 1.61 8.05
N ASN A 55 4.60 0.74 7.21
CA ASN A 55 3.50 -0.14 7.53
C ASN A 55 3.91 -1.60 7.35
N ALA A 56 5.00 -1.99 8.02
CA ALA A 56 5.32 -3.40 8.16
C ALA A 56 4.23 -4.09 8.99
N ILE A 57 3.69 -5.16 8.48
CA ILE A 57 2.70 -6.00 9.14
C ILE A 57 3.46 -7.18 9.74
N GLN A 58 3.66 -7.16 11.07
CA GLN A 58 4.57 -8.07 11.76
C GLN A 58 3.89 -9.31 12.35
N ASN A 59 2.59 -9.24 12.58
CA ASN A 59 1.86 -10.32 13.23
C ASN A 59 0.38 -10.33 12.81
N ALA A 60 -0.33 -11.37 13.22
CA ALA A 60 -1.75 -11.54 12.89
C ALA A 60 -2.65 -10.40 13.42
N LYS A 61 -2.27 -9.76 14.53
CA LYS A 61 -3.02 -8.62 15.08
C LYS A 61 -2.86 -7.40 14.16
N ASP A 62 -1.64 -7.08 13.77
CA ASP A 62 -1.37 -5.95 12.86
C ASP A 62 -2.11 -6.16 11.53
N LEU A 63 -2.13 -7.40 10.99
CA LEU A 63 -2.88 -7.73 9.79
C LEU A 63 -4.39 -7.56 9.98
N SER A 64 -4.92 -7.95 11.14
CA SER A 64 -6.33 -7.73 11.47
C SER A 64 -6.66 -6.24 11.58
N ASP A 65 -5.77 -5.44 12.13
CA ASP A 65 -5.96 -4.00 12.27
C ASP A 65 -5.92 -3.31 10.88
N VAL A 66 -5.02 -3.74 9.98
CA VAL A 66 -4.98 -3.31 8.57
C VAL A 66 -6.28 -3.70 7.86
N ASN A 67 -6.75 -4.95 8.02
CA ASN A 67 -8.02 -5.39 7.43
C ASN A 67 -9.18 -4.49 7.84
N LYS A 68 -9.31 -4.20 9.14
CA LYS A 68 -10.37 -3.32 9.66
C LYS A 68 -10.27 -1.90 9.10
N HIS A 69 -9.04 -1.36 9.06
CA HIS A 69 -8.79 -0.01 8.57
C HIS A 69 -9.11 0.11 7.08
N ASN A 70 -8.54 -0.77 6.26
CA ASN A 70 -8.64 -0.64 4.81
C ASN A 70 -10.05 -0.96 4.28
N LEU A 71 -10.78 -1.84 4.98
CA LEU A 71 -12.15 -2.20 4.61
C LEU A 71 -13.22 -1.40 5.37
N ARG A 72 -12.80 -0.45 6.23
CA ARG A 72 -13.72 0.33 7.10
C ARG A 72 -14.70 -0.58 7.85
N ASP A 73 -14.21 -1.66 8.42
CA ASP A 73 -15.03 -2.68 9.08
C ASP A 73 -15.68 -2.21 10.38
N TYR A 74 -15.35 -1.01 10.84
CA TYR A 74 -15.86 -0.35 12.04
C TYR A 74 -16.78 0.84 11.73
N ASP A 75 -17.03 1.17 10.45
CA ASP A 75 -17.78 2.37 10.05
C ASP A 75 -18.82 2.05 8.97
N ASN A 76 -19.85 2.88 8.89
CA ASN A 76 -20.90 2.77 7.87
C ASN A 76 -20.50 3.36 6.50
N GLN A 77 -19.24 3.73 6.31
CA GLN A 77 -18.73 4.37 5.08
C GLN A 77 -18.18 3.39 4.04
N ARG A 78 -18.49 2.11 4.16
CA ARG A 78 -18.03 1.06 3.23
C ARG A 78 -18.41 1.32 1.76
N GLU A 79 -19.43 2.08 1.49
CA GLU A 79 -19.83 2.45 0.12
C GLU A 79 -18.80 3.32 -0.61
N LEU A 80 -17.95 4.03 0.13
CA LEU A 80 -16.86 4.85 -0.39
C LEU A 80 -15.54 4.11 -0.50
N ILE A 81 -15.54 2.81 -0.20
CA ILE A 81 -14.38 1.94 -0.32
C ILE A 81 -14.52 1.07 -1.57
N ARG A 82 -13.43 0.90 -2.34
CA ARG A 82 -13.41 0.07 -3.55
C ARG A 82 -12.22 -0.87 -3.54
N THR A 83 -12.48 -2.14 -3.31
CA THR A 83 -11.48 -3.19 -3.52
C THR A 83 -11.35 -3.43 -5.01
N ILE A 84 -10.15 -3.28 -5.55
CA ILE A 84 -9.83 -3.44 -6.99
C ILE A 84 -8.94 -4.65 -7.25
N TYR A 85 -8.37 -5.25 -6.21
CA TYR A 85 -7.61 -6.50 -6.25
C TYR A 85 -7.83 -7.26 -4.94
N GLY A 86 -7.93 -8.60 -5.00
CA GLY A 86 -8.28 -9.42 -3.84
C GLY A 86 -9.77 -9.39 -3.52
N THR A 87 -10.10 -9.62 -2.26
CA THR A 87 -11.47 -9.74 -1.75
C THR A 87 -11.76 -8.71 -0.65
N ASN A 88 -12.92 -8.82 -0.02
CA ASN A 88 -13.27 -8.03 1.17
C ASN A 88 -12.81 -8.72 2.48
N ASP A 89 -11.72 -9.48 2.42
CA ASP A 89 -11.06 -10.12 3.55
C ASP A 89 -9.55 -10.18 3.30
N ILE A 90 -8.85 -9.11 3.66
CA ILE A 90 -7.41 -8.97 3.46
C ILE A 90 -6.63 -10.05 4.21
N VAL A 91 -7.12 -10.47 5.38
CA VAL A 91 -6.47 -11.54 6.16
C VAL A 91 -6.47 -12.84 5.37
N ASN A 92 -7.60 -13.18 4.76
CA ASN A 92 -7.71 -14.38 3.93
C ASN A 92 -6.93 -14.25 2.62
N ASP A 93 -6.93 -13.08 1.99
CA ASP A 93 -6.16 -12.82 0.78
C ASP A 93 -4.65 -13.02 1.01
N VAL A 94 -4.10 -12.50 2.12
CA VAL A 94 -2.71 -12.72 2.50
C VAL A 94 -2.42 -14.19 2.76
N LYS A 95 -3.30 -14.91 3.49
CA LYS A 95 -3.13 -16.36 3.70
C LYS A 95 -3.13 -17.12 2.39
N GLN A 96 -3.98 -16.74 1.44
CA GLN A 96 -4.02 -17.38 0.13
C GLN A 96 -2.71 -17.19 -0.64
N VAL A 97 -2.12 -15.99 -0.60
CA VAL A 97 -0.80 -15.75 -1.18
C VAL A 97 0.26 -16.66 -0.55
N TYR A 98 0.21 -16.88 0.78
CA TYR A 98 1.13 -17.80 1.44
C TYR A 98 0.95 -19.27 0.98
N LEU A 99 -0.29 -19.69 0.78
CA LEU A 99 -0.58 -21.02 0.24
C LEU A 99 -0.07 -21.15 -1.21
N ASP A 100 -0.36 -20.18 -2.05
CA ASP A 100 -0.01 -20.22 -3.47
C ASP A 100 1.52 -20.20 -3.70
N GLU A 101 2.26 -19.45 -2.88
CA GLU A 101 3.69 -19.22 -3.08
C GLU A 101 4.60 -20.17 -2.28
N PHE A 102 4.14 -20.69 -1.13
CA PHE A 102 5.03 -21.41 -0.21
C PHE A 102 4.58 -22.84 0.12
N GLU A 103 3.40 -23.27 -0.28
CA GLU A 103 2.89 -24.59 0.09
C GLU A 103 3.75 -25.73 -0.47
N GLU A 104 4.16 -25.63 -1.72
CA GLU A 104 5.02 -26.63 -2.36
C GLU A 104 6.36 -26.76 -1.60
N ALA A 105 7.00 -25.63 -1.32
CA ALA A 105 8.26 -25.59 -0.57
C ALA A 105 8.09 -26.11 0.87
N ARG A 106 6.95 -25.82 1.51
CA ARG A 106 6.62 -26.34 2.84
C ARG A 106 6.50 -27.87 2.82
N LEU A 107 5.80 -28.43 1.84
CA LEU A 107 5.64 -29.87 1.67
C LEU A 107 6.97 -30.55 1.40
N GLU A 108 7.79 -29.99 0.51
CA GLU A 108 9.14 -30.51 0.24
C GLU A 108 10.02 -30.49 1.49
N TYR A 109 10.01 -29.37 2.24
CA TYR A 109 10.71 -29.28 3.54
C TYR A 109 10.26 -30.40 4.49
N ASN A 110 8.94 -30.58 4.66
CA ASN A 110 8.37 -31.56 5.57
C ASN A 110 8.71 -33.00 5.17
N ASN A 111 8.75 -33.33 3.88
CA ASN A 111 9.12 -34.64 3.38
C ASN A 111 10.58 -35.01 3.73
N ASN A 112 11.44 -34.02 3.87
CA ASN A 112 12.83 -34.18 4.25
C ASN A 112 13.05 -34.24 5.78
N GLN A 113 12.00 -34.06 6.60
CA GLN A 113 12.09 -34.14 8.05
C GLN A 113 11.78 -35.51 8.57
N THR A 114 12.72 -36.08 9.36
CA THR A 114 12.53 -37.37 10.04
C THR A 114 11.80 -37.25 11.38
N ARG A 115 11.70 -36.01 11.92
CA ARG A 115 11.10 -35.72 13.21
C ARG A 115 9.82 -34.90 13.00
N GLU A 116 8.73 -35.36 13.59
CA GLU A 116 7.41 -34.67 13.47
C GLU A 116 7.43 -33.25 14.06
N ASP A 117 8.13 -33.06 15.19
CA ASP A 117 8.24 -31.74 15.85
C ASP A 117 8.99 -30.66 15.03
N ARG A 118 9.62 -31.05 13.90
CA ARG A 118 10.26 -30.13 12.97
C ARG A 118 9.42 -29.79 11.74
N LYS A 119 8.32 -30.52 11.54
CA LYS A 119 7.43 -30.28 10.42
C LYS A 119 6.64 -28.98 10.64
N ILE A 120 6.37 -28.30 9.55
CA ILE A 120 5.61 -27.05 9.51
C ILE A 120 4.19 -27.38 9.07
N GLU A 121 3.22 -27.26 9.97
CA GLU A 121 1.81 -27.48 9.66
C GLU A 121 1.23 -26.35 8.82
N ASP A 122 1.52 -25.12 9.20
CA ASP A 122 1.05 -23.89 8.56
C ASP A 122 2.21 -22.88 8.51
N TYR A 123 2.63 -22.52 7.29
CA TYR A 123 3.76 -21.61 7.11
C TYR A 123 3.39 -20.17 7.44
N PHE A 124 2.18 -19.72 7.13
CA PHE A 124 1.71 -18.39 7.51
C PHE A 124 1.72 -18.23 9.04
N LYS A 125 1.17 -19.20 9.76
CA LYS A 125 1.19 -19.21 11.23
C LYS A 125 2.62 -19.15 11.77
N LYS A 126 3.52 -19.97 11.21
CA LYS A 126 4.93 -19.97 11.60
C LYS A 126 5.59 -18.60 11.41
N VAL A 127 5.30 -17.91 10.30
CA VAL A 127 5.85 -16.58 10.06
C VAL A 127 5.25 -15.57 11.04
N CYS A 128 3.94 -15.63 11.34
CA CYS A 128 3.30 -14.78 12.36
C CYS A 128 3.92 -14.92 13.76
N GLU A 129 4.48 -16.09 14.09
CA GLU A 129 5.14 -16.37 15.36
C GLU A 129 6.64 -16.04 15.35
N SER A 130 7.17 -15.59 14.22
CA SER A 130 8.57 -15.23 14.04
C SER A 130 8.81 -13.72 14.27
N GLN A 131 10.04 -13.27 14.02
CA GLN A 131 10.40 -11.86 14.02
C GLN A 131 10.35 -11.23 12.62
N ASN A 132 9.93 -12.00 11.60
CA ASN A 132 9.82 -11.51 10.24
C ASN A 132 8.48 -10.79 10.03
N ASP A 133 8.48 -9.82 9.13
CA ASP A 133 7.26 -9.21 8.67
C ASP A 133 6.47 -10.23 7.82
N ILE A 134 5.16 -10.32 8.05
CA ILE A 134 4.28 -11.22 7.28
C ILE A 134 3.84 -10.58 5.98
N ALA A 135 3.74 -9.26 5.94
CA ALA A 135 3.42 -8.47 4.77
C ALA A 135 3.91 -7.03 4.97
N CYS A 136 3.78 -6.22 3.94
CA CYS A 136 3.91 -4.77 4.05
C CYS A 136 2.73 -4.10 3.38
N GLU A 137 2.37 -2.94 3.89
CA GLU A 137 1.38 -2.08 3.25
C GLU A 137 2.08 -0.97 2.48
N ILE A 138 1.59 -0.71 1.27
CA ILE A 138 2.01 0.40 0.42
C ILE A 138 0.80 1.32 0.27
N ILE A 139 0.98 2.61 0.55
CA ILE A 139 -0.06 3.62 0.32
C ILE A 139 0.35 4.48 -0.87
N ILE A 140 -0.55 4.60 -1.85
CA ILE A 140 -0.37 5.45 -3.01
C ILE A 140 -1.44 6.54 -2.97
N GLU A 141 -1.01 7.78 -2.84
CA GLU A 141 -1.85 8.97 -2.89
C GLU A 141 -1.46 9.82 -4.10
N LEU A 142 -2.44 10.24 -4.88
CA LEU A 142 -2.28 11.10 -6.06
C LEU A 142 -3.03 12.40 -5.83
N GLY A 143 -2.29 13.50 -5.89
CA GLY A 143 -2.82 14.82 -5.55
C GLY A 143 -2.84 15.06 -4.04
N ASP A 144 -3.01 16.29 -3.67
CA ASP A 144 -3.14 16.76 -2.29
C ASP A 144 -4.56 17.29 -2.04
N MET A 145 -4.81 17.72 -0.81
CA MET A 145 -6.09 18.29 -0.43
C MET A 145 -6.50 19.48 -1.32
N ASP A 146 -5.54 20.34 -1.70
CA ASP A 146 -5.82 21.52 -2.51
C ASP A 146 -6.26 21.14 -3.92
N PHE A 147 -5.68 20.07 -4.47
CA PHE A 147 -6.12 19.51 -5.75
C PHE A 147 -7.52 18.92 -5.68
N TRP A 148 -7.84 18.21 -4.59
CA TRP A 148 -9.10 17.45 -4.48
C TRP A 148 -10.30 18.25 -3.98
N ASN A 149 -10.08 19.39 -3.31
CA ASN A 149 -11.16 20.19 -2.71
C ASN A 149 -12.22 20.67 -3.71
N ASP A 150 -11.85 20.92 -4.96
CA ASP A 150 -12.75 21.39 -6.01
C ASP A 150 -13.25 20.27 -6.94
N LYS A 151 -12.86 19.02 -6.71
CA LYS A 151 -13.27 17.89 -7.54
C LYS A 151 -14.55 17.27 -7.00
N ASP A 152 -15.53 17.10 -7.88
CA ASP A 152 -16.75 16.38 -7.57
C ASP A 152 -16.51 14.87 -7.41
N GLU A 153 -17.48 14.19 -6.84
CA GLU A 153 -17.44 12.74 -6.61
C GLU A 153 -17.23 11.96 -7.91
N ARG A 154 -17.87 12.37 -9.00
CA ARG A 154 -17.73 11.75 -10.31
C ARG A 154 -16.30 11.83 -10.84
N TYR A 155 -15.62 12.93 -10.60
CA TYR A 155 -14.20 13.07 -10.96
C TYR A 155 -13.33 12.17 -10.10
N ARG A 156 -13.60 12.09 -8.79
CA ARG A 156 -12.88 11.22 -7.86
C ARG A 156 -12.96 9.75 -8.26
N PHE A 157 -14.14 9.25 -8.64
CA PHE A 157 -14.32 7.86 -9.06
C PHE A 157 -13.59 7.49 -10.36
N LYS A 158 -13.19 8.45 -11.20
CA LYS A 158 -12.31 8.16 -12.35
C LYS A 158 -10.94 7.66 -11.92
N MET A 159 -10.53 7.89 -10.68
CA MET A 159 -9.27 7.39 -10.14
C MET A 159 -9.24 5.86 -10.03
N ILE A 160 -10.38 5.18 -10.05
CA ILE A 160 -10.43 3.72 -10.07
C ILE A 160 -9.59 3.16 -11.22
N ASP A 161 -9.75 3.71 -12.43
CA ASP A 161 -9.00 3.25 -13.60
C ASP A 161 -7.49 3.55 -13.45
N VAL A 162 -7.15 4.72 -12.91
CA VAL A 162 -5.76 5.11 -12.68
C VAL A 162 -5.10 4.18 -11.67
N TYR A 163 -5.76 3.89 -10.55
CA TYR A 163 -5.24 2.99 -9.54
C TYR A 163 -5.15 1.54 -10.02
N ASN A 164 -6.10 1.08 -10.84
CA ASN A 164 -6.01 -0.23 -11.51
C ASN A 164 -4.75 -0.34 -12.38
N GLU A 165 -4.44 0.69 -13.16
CA GLU A 165 -3.22 0.68 -13.99
C GLU A 165 -1.95 0.75 -13.13
N GLN A 166 -1.98 1.39 -11.96
CA GLN A 166 -0.86 1.41 -11.03
C GLN A 166 -0.61 0.03 -10.42
N VAL A 167 -1.64 -0.71 -10.01
CA VAL A 167 -1.50 -2.10 -9.53
C VAL A 167 -0.86 -2.96 -10.61
N LYS A 168 -1.35 -2.90 -11.85
CA LYS A 168 -0.77 -3.63 -12.99
C LYS A 168 0.69 -3.26 -13.25
N SER A 169 1.02 -1.99 -13.09
CA SER A 169 2.38 -1.48 -13.27
C SER A 169 3.29 -1.96 -12.15
N LEU A 170 2.82 -1.94 -10.90
CA LEU A 170 3.57 -2.40 -9.74
C LEU A 170 3.94 -3.88 -9.88
N ILE A 171 3.01 -4.74 -10.28
CA ILE A 171 3.26 -6.16 -10.54
C ILE A 171 4.39 -6.38 -11.58
N LYS A 172 4.45 -5.50 -12.58
CA LYS A 172 5.50 -5.58 -13.63
C LYS A 172 6.86 -5.06 -13.15
N ILE A 173 6.87 -3.99 -12.36
CA ILE A 173 8.09 -3.32 -11.90
C ILE A 173 8.77 -4.09 -10.78
N VAL A 174 7.98 -4.69 -9.89
CA VAL A 174 8.47 -5.48 -8.74
C VAL A 174 7.87 -6.88 -8.74
N PRO A 175 8.23 -7.74 -9.69
CA PRO A 175 7.62 -9.05 -9.90
C PRO A 175 7.84 -10.03 -8.73
N THR A 176 8.78 -9.70 -7.84
CA THR A 176 9.03 -10.48 -6.61
C THR A 176 8.05 -10.14 -5.49
N PHE A 177 7.31 -9.03 -5.59
CA PHE A 177 6.25 -8.69 -4.66
C PHE A 177 4.96 -9.39 -5.13
N LYS A 178 4.27 -10.00 -4.18
CA LYS A 178 2.96 -10.60 -4.42
C LYS A 178 1.92 -9.70 -3.77
N ILE A 179 1.00 -9.19 -4.57
CA ILE A 179 -0.09 -8.34 -4.09
C ILE A 179 -1.22 -9.26 -3.63
N ALA A 180 -1.59 -9.16 -2.37
CA ALA A 180 -2.73 -9.86 -1.81
C ALA A 180 -4.02 -9.06 -1.99
N ASN A 181 -3.96 -7.76 -1.72
CA ASN A 181 -5.14 -6.90 -1.78
C ASN A 181 -4.78 -5.48 -2.22
N ALA A 182 -5.71 -4.80 -2.91
CA ALA A 182 -5.63 -3.38 -3.17
C ALA A 182 -7.02 -2.73 -3.02
N THR A 183 -7.12 -1.75 -2.14
CA THR A 183 -8.36 -1.08 -1.77
C THR A 183 -8.20 0.43 -1.83
N ILE A 184 -9.15 1.11 -2.49
CA ILE A 184 -9.16 2.57 -2.65
C ILE A 184 -10.12 3.17 -1.64
N HIS A 185 -9.68 4.21 -0.96
CA HIS A 185 -10.47 5.04 -0.07
C HIS A 185 -10.92 6.31 -0.79
N PHE A 186 -12.24 6.55 -0.82
CA PHE A 186 -12.87 7.76 -1.32
C PHE A 186 -13.58 8.56 -0.21
N ASP A 187 -13.56 8.04 1.02
CA ASP A 187 -14.16 8.66 2.21
C ASP A 187 -13.30 9.79 2.80
N GLU A 188 -12.06 9.89 2.38
CA GLU A 188 -11.16 10.97 2.79
C GLU A 188 -11.07 12.07 1.72
N VAL A 189 -10.52 13.23 2.09
CA VAL A 189 -10.42 14.38 1.17
C VAL A 189 -9.63 14.03 -0.07
N SER A 190 -8.49 13.37 0.09
CA SER A 190 -7.65 12.88 -1.01
C SER A 190 -7.88 11.38 -1.20
N PRO A 191 -8.42 10.94 -2.35
CA PRO A 191 -8.48 9.52 -2.67
C PRO A 191 -7.10 8.89 -2.66
N HIS A 192 -6.96 7.75 -2.00
CA HIS A 192 -5.70 7.01 -1.93
C HIS A 192 -5.95 5.51 -1.93
N MET A 193 -4.92 4.76 -2.30
CA MET A 193 -4.99 3.31 -2.42
C MET A 193 -4.05 2.66 -1.41
N HIS A 194 -4.57 1.69 -0.68
CA HIS A 194 -3.83 0.77 0.17
C HIS A 194 -3.58 -0.53 -0.57
N ILE A 195 -2.34 -1.00 -0.61
CA ILE A 195 -1.89 -2.25 -1.23
C ILE A 195 -1.21 -3.10 -0.15
N VAL A 196 -1.62 -4.33 -0.01
CA VAL A 196 -1.01 -5.33 0.88
C VAL A 196 -0.47 -6.49 0.07
#